data_97b14d67ebba34f1afed49ed98756705
#
_entry.id   97b14d67ebba34f1afed49ed98756705
#
_cell.length_a   1.000
_cell.length_b   1.000
_cell.length_c   1.000
_cell.angle_alpha   90.00
_cell.angle_beta   90.00
_cell.angle_gamma   90.00
#
_symmetry.space_group_name_H-M   'P 1'
#
loop_
_entity.id
_entity.type
_entity.pdbx_description
1 polymer ?
#
loop_
_entity_poly.entity_id
_entity_poly.type
_entity_poly.pdbx_seq_one_letter_code
_entity_poly.pdbx_strand_id
1 'polypeptide(L)'
;MGDFGRKIDRFIEIFVEQRGYVRVLEGFQNTVMIAVVGLLVGVLIGTLIASVRVMPKYKLLPRVLNGFCSFYVGLFRGTPMVVQLLVCYYVLLPILGAHMTGVQVSMLVFGLNSGAYISEMMRAGIESVDPGQMEAGRAVGLSFSVTMIKIVIPQAVKNILPTLGNEFIALVKETSVVSFVGAADLYVAFNYIGTNSYEFMVPYLVMALIYIVIVLLISLGIKLMERSLKKSDRRN
;
A
#
# COMPACT_ATOMS: atom_id res chain seq x y z
N MET A 1 -13.45 -38.27 19.67
CA MET A 1 -12.82 -37.02 19.12
C MET A 1 -13.47 -35.85 19.79
N GLY A 2 -12.67 -34.92 20.34
CA GLY A 2 -13.20 -33.70 20.91
C GLY A 2 -13.87 -32.83 19.87
N ASP A 3 -14.66 -31.84 20.30
CA ASP A 3 -15.34 -30.89 19.39
C ASP A 3 -14.38 -30.22 18.40
N PHE A 4 -13.16 -29.90 18.82
CA PHE A 4 -12.11 -29.32 17.99
C PHE A 4 -11.64 -30.24 16.84
N GLY A 5 -11.54 -31.55 17.08
CA GLY A 5 -11.17 -32.51 16.03
C GLY A 5 -12.18 -32.52 14.87
N ARG A 6 -13.47 -32.53 15.19
CA ARG A 6 -14.54 -32.44 14.16
C ARG A 6 -14.50 -31.17 13.34
N LYS A 7 -14.10 -30.05 13.93
CA LYS A 7 -13.94 -28.77 13.22
C LYS A 7 -12.79 -28.79 12.22
N ILE A 8 -11.68 -29.44 12.62
CA ILE A 8 -10.54 -29.64 11.70
C ILE A 8 -10.94 -30.57 10.55
N ASP A 9 -11.61 -31.67 10.81
CA ASP A 9 -12.02 -32.61 9.77
C ASP A 9 -12.92 -31.94 8.73
N ARG A 10 -13.89 -31.11 9.15
CA ARG A 10 -14.74 -30.32 8.24
C ARG A 10 -13.94 -29.30 7.44
N PHE A 11 -12.98 -28.64 8.06
CA PHE A 11 -12.10 -27.71 7.34
C PHE A 11 -11.30 -28.45 6.25
N ILE A 12 -10.71 -29.60 6.58
CA ILE A 12 -9.92 -30.41 5.62
C ILE A 12 -10.80 -30.90 4.48
N GLU A 13 -12.02 -31.37 4.75
CA GLU A 13 -12.97 -31.79 3.74
C GLU A 13 -13.19 -30.69 2.69
N ILE A 14 -13.55 -29.46 3.12
CA ILE A 14 -13.82 -28.37 2.17
C ILE A 14 -12.53 -27.85 1.53
N PHE A 15 -11.45 -27.74 2.31
CA PHE A 15 -10.20 -27.21 1.82
C PHE A 15 -9.53 -28.14 0.80
N VAL A 16 -9.51 -29.45 1.04
CA VAL A 16 -8.82 -30.43 0.20
C VAL A 16 -9.79 -31.12 -0.77
N GLU A 17 -10.85 -31.75 -0.28
CA GLU A 17 -11.72 -32.60 -1.10
C GLU A 17 -12.61 -31.77 -2.03
N GLN A 18 -13.14 -30.64 -1.54
CA GLN A 18 -13.93 -29.71 -2.36
C GLN A 18 -13.07 -28.62 -3.04
N ARG A 19 -11.73 -28.79 -3.04
CA ARG A 19 -10.76 -27.89 -3.68
C ARG A 19 -10.85 -26.42 -3.20
N GLY A 20 -11.21 -26.19 -1.95
CA GLY A 20 -11.25 -24.85 -1.36
C GLY A 20 -9.89 -24.13 -1.42
N TYR A 21 -8.78 -24.88 -1.45
CA TYR A 21 -7.43 -24.32 -1.64
C TYR A 21 -7.28 -23.56 -2.96
N VAL A 22 -8.03 -23.89 -4.01
CA VAL A 22 -7.99 -23.16 -5.29
C VAL A 22 -8.49 -21.71 -5.09
N ARG A 23 -9.59 -21.54 -4.33
CA ARG A 23 -10.11 -20.22 -3.97
C ARG A 23 -9.14 -19.44 -3.08
N VAL A 24 -8.44 -20.13 -2.17
CA VAL A 24 -7.42 -19.50 -1.32
C VAL A 24 -6.24 -19.03 -2.16
N LEU A 25 -5.79 -19.80 -3.16
CA LEU A 25 -4.74 -19.37 -4.08
C LEU A 25 -5.17 -18.17 -4.94
N GLU A 26 -6.39 -18.19 -5.47
CA GLU A 26 -6.98 -17.08 -6.23
C GLU A 26 -7.09 -15.82 -5.35
N GLY A 27 -7.62 -15.96 -4.13
CA GLY A 27 -7.72 -14.87 -3.17
C GLY A 27 -6.34 -14.31 -2.78
N PHE A 28 -5.34 -15.18 -2.57
CA PHE A 28 -3.96 -14.77 -2.33
C PHE A 28 -3.37 -14.00 -3.53
N GLN A 29 -3.57 -14.50 -4.74
CA GLN A 29 -3.11 -13.83 -5.96
C GLN A 29 -3.72 -12.43 -6.08
N ASN A 30 -5.03 -12.28 -5.87
CA ASN A 30 -5.71 -10.99 -5.91
C ASN A 30 -5.22 -10.06 -4.80
N THR A 31 -5.04 -10.55 -3.56
CA THR A 31 -4.46 -9.79 -2.44
C THR A 31 -3.10 -9.20 -2.83
N VAL A 32 -2.18 -10.04 -3.34
CA VAL A 32 -0.85 -9.59 -3.74
C VAL A 32 -0.92 -8.63 -4.93
N MET A 33 -1.74 -8.93 -5.94
CA MET A 33 -1.89 -8.10 -7.12
C MET A 33 -2.44 -6.71 -6.78
N ILE A 34 -3.48 -6.61 -5.96
CA ILE A 34 -4.05 -5.33 -5.53
C ILE A 34 -3.02 -4.52 -4.74
N ALA A 35 -2.31 -5.15 -3.79
CA ALA A 35 -1.30 -4.47 -3.00
C ALA A 35 -0.11 -3.99 -3.84
N VAL A 36 0.41 -4.81 -4.76
CA VAL A 36 1.54 -4.45 -5.64
C VAL A 36 1.15 -3.33 -6.60
N VAL A 37 0.02 -3.47 -7.30
CA VAL A 37 -0.43 -2.44 -8.26
C VAL A 37 -0.78 -1.16 -7.50
N GLY A 38 -1.47 -1.25 -6.36
CA GLY A 38 -1.78 -0.12 -5.49
C GLY A 38 -0.52 0.62 -5.05
N LEU A 39 0.52 -0.11 -4.62
CA LEU A 39 1.81 0.49 -4.26
C LEU A 39 2.49 1.19 -5.45
N LEU A 40 2.56 0.53 -6.61
CA LEU A 40 3.20 1.10 -7.81
C LEU A 40 2.51 2.37 -8.27
N VAL A 41 1.18 2.36 -8.39
CA VAL A 41 0.37 3.55 -8.71
C VAL A 41 0.55 4.61 -7.63
N GLY A 42 0.54 4.21 -6.36
CA GLY A 42 0.77 5.09 -5.22
C GLY A 42 2.15 5.76 -5.26
N VAL A 43 3.22 5.04 -5.60
CA VAL A 43 4.57 5.61 -5.78
C VAL A 43 4.60 6.64 -6.90
N LEU A 44 3.96 6.36 -8.04
CA LEU A 44 3.89 7.31 -9.15
C LEU A 44 3.15 8.59 -8.74
N ILE A 45 1.94 8.47 -8.20
CA ILE A 45 1.14 9.61 -7.75
C ILE A 45 1.83 10.37 -6.61
N GLY A 46 2.34 9.65 -5.62
CA GLY A 46 3.02 10.22 -4.46
C GLY A 46 4.26 11.00 -4.84
N THR A 47 5.06 10.49 -5.81
CA THR A 47 6.23 11.19 -6.33
C THR A 47 5.85 12.49 -7.04
N LEU A 48 4.79 12.47 -7.87
CA LEU A 48 4.30 13.67 -8.55
C LEU A 48 3.84 14.73 -7.52
N ILE A 49 3.05 14.33 -6.54
CA ILE A 49 2.54 15.23 -5.50
C ILE A 49 3.70 15.77 -4.64
N ALA A 50 4.62 14.91 -4.18
CA ALA A 50 5.78 15.33 -3.39
C ALA A 50 6.65 16.32 -4.16
N SER A 51 6.88 16.09 -5.46
CA SER A 51 7.63 16.99 -6.32
C SER A 51 7.01 18.40 -6.38
N VAL A 52 5.68 18.48 -6.50
CA VAL A 52 4.95 19.76 -6.47
C VAL A 52 5.07 20.45 -5.10
N ARG A 53 4.96 19.68 -4.01
CA ARG A 53 4.93 20.22 -2.64
C ARG A 53 6.28 20.70 -2.14
N VAL A 54 7.37 20.19 -2.67
CA VAL A 54 8.75 20.62 -2.35
C VAL A 54 9.18 21.84 -3.17
N MET A 55 8.48 22.16 -4.28
CA MET A 55 8.81 23.33 -5.08
C MET A 55 8.69 24.65 -4.31
N PRO A 56 9.61 25.61 -4.53
CA PRO A 56 9.51 26.95 -3.96
C PRO A 56 8.21 27.65 -4.37
N LYS A 57 7.49 28.25 -3.39
CA LYS A 57 6.13 28.79 -3.58
C LYS A 57 6.10 30.29 -3.92
N TYR A 58 7.14 30.82 -4.60
CA TYR A 58 7.21 32.24 -4.96
C TYR A 58 6.23 32.62 -6.07
N LYS A 59 5.93 31.68 -6.99
CA LYS A 59 5.03 31.90 -8.12
C LYS A 59 3.63 31.42 -7.83
N LEU A 60 2.63 32.00 -8.53
CA LEU A 60 1.21 31.63 -8.36
C LEU A 60 0.95 30.16 -8.70
N LEU A 61 1.50 29.66 -9.81
CA LEU A 61 1.26 28.29 -10.30
C LEU A 61 1.67 27.21 -9.27
N PRO A 62 2.90 27.19 -8.70
CA PRO A 62 3.25 26.22 -7.63
C PRO A 62 2.36 26.34 -6.41
N ARG A 63 1.89 27.54 -6.06
CA ARG A 63 0.98 27.76 -4.91
C ARG A 63 -0.38 27.13 -5.15
N VAL A 64 -0.96 27.31 -6.34
CA VAL A 64 -2.27 26.73 -6.73
C VAL A 64 -2.17 25.20 -6.79
N LEU A 65 -1.14 24.67 -7.48
CA LEU A 65 -0.91 23.23 -7.55
C LEU A 65 -0.73 22.61 -6.18
N ASN A 66 0.01 23.26 -5.28
CA ASN A 66 0.16 22.81 -3.89
C ASN A 66 -1.18 22.80 -3.15
N GLY A 67 -2.09 23.74 -3.41
CA GLY A 67 -3.45 23.75 -2.87
C GLY A 67 -4.24 22.52 -3.27
N PHE A 68 -4.25 22.17 -4.55
CA PHE A 68 -4.89 20.96 -5.06
C PHE A 68 -4.27 19.68 -4.48
N CYS A 69 -2.94 19.59 -4.43
CA CYS A 69 -2.25 18.46 -3.82
C CYS A 69 -2.61 18.31 -2.33
N SER A 70 -2.68 19.41 -1.60
CA SER A 70 -3.04 19.38 -0.18
C SER A 70 -4.48 18.96 0.04
N PHE A 71 -5.41 19.40 -0.82
CA PHE A 71 -6.80 18.96 -0.79
C PHE A 71 -6.92 17.45 -1.06
N TYR A 72 -6.26 16.96 -2.11
CA TYR A 72 -6.22 15.53 -2.42
C TYR A 72 -5.69 14.71 -1.23
N VAL A 73 -4.54 15.09 -0.70
CA VAL A 73 -3.93 14.38 0.44
C VAL A 73 -4.84 14.42 1.67
N GLY A 74 -5.46 15.57 1.95
CA GLY A 74 -6.43 15.72 3.05
C GLY A 74 -7.65 14.82 2.86
N LEU A 75 -8.21 14.74 1.65
CA LEU A 75 -9.36 13.92 1.33
C LEU A 75 -9.07 12.42 1.54
N PHE A 76 -8.02 11.91 0.91
CA PHE A 76 -7.70 10.48 0.97
C PHE A 76 -7.21 10.03 2.34
N ARG A 77 -6.45 10.84 3.07
CA ARG A 77 -6.01 10.52 4.43
C ARG A 77 -7.05 10.82 5.50
N GLY A 78 -8.04 11.65 5.19
CA GLY A 78 -9.12 12.01 6.10
C GLY A 78 -10.35 11.11 6.02
N THR A 79 -10.40 10.15 5.08
CA THR A 79 -11.54 9.26 4.89
C THR A 79 -11.12 7.78 4.96
N PRO A 80 -11.99 6.88 5.49
CA PRO A 80 -11.69 5.45 5.54
C PRO A 80 -11.57 4.83 4.14
N MET A 81 -10.61 3.92 3.94
CA MET A 81 -10.39 3.19 2.70
C MET A 81 -11.67 2.52 2.18
N VAL A 82 -12.42 1.85 3.06
CA VAL A 82 -13.66 1.18 2.67
C VAL A 82 -14.69 2.16 2.10
N VAL A 83 -14.79 3.37 2.65
CA VAL A 83 -15.72 4.40 2.15
C VAL A 83 -15.30 4.88 0.77
N GLN A 84 -13.99 5.11 0.56
CA GLN A 84 -13.46 5.49 -0.76
C GLN A 84 -13.77 4.41 -1.81
N LEU A 85 -13.60 3.14 -1.43
CA LEU A 85 -13.87 1.99 -2.31
C LEU A 85 -15.36 1.91 -2.68
N LEU A 86 -16.27 2.01 -1.70
CA LEU A 86 -17.72 1.99 -1.91
C LEU A 86 -18.20 3.16 -2.76
N VAL A 87 -17.73 4.37 -2.48
CA VAL A 87 -18.07 5.57 -3.27
C VAL A 87 -17.57 5.44 -4.69
N CYS A 88 -16.33 4.97 -4.89
CA CYS A 88 -15.80 4.77 -6.24
C CYS A 88 -16.65 3.76 -7.02
N TYR A 89 -16.91 2.59 -6.43
CA TYR A 89 -17.56 1.47 -7.12
C TYR A 89 -19.07 1.71 -7.35
N TYR A 90 -19.80 2.15 -6.32
CA TYR A 90 -21.25 2.24 -6.38
C TYR A 90 -21.79 3.62 -6.79
N VAL A 91 -20.96 4.67 -6.74
CA VAL A 91 -21.38 6.03 -7.05
C VAL A 91 -20.65 6.59 -8.26
N LEU A 92 -19.33 6.68 -8.21
CA LEU A 92 -18.57 7.38 -9.26
C LEU A 92 -18.58 6.61 -10.59
N LEU A 93 -18.32 5.29 -10.58
CA LEU A 93 -18.30 4.51 -11.80
C LEU A 93 -19.66 4.50 -12.54
N PRO A 94 -20.79 4.28 -11.87
CA PRO A 94 -22.11 4.39 -12.52
C PRO A 94 -22.38 5.78 -13.11
N ILE A 95 -22.04 6.87 -12.39
CA ILE A 95 -22.22 8.25 -12.88
C ILE A 95 -21.40 8.49 -14.15
N LEU A 96 -20.16 7.93 -14.20
CA LEU A 96 -19.27 8.06 -15.35
C LEU A 96 -19.60 7.08 -16.49
N GLY A 97 -20.56 6.18 -16.32
CA GLY A 97 -20.84 5.10 -17.26
C GLY A 97 -19.70 4.11 -17.45
N ALA A 98 -18.78 4.01 -16.48
CA ALA A 98 -17.63 3.15 -16.53
C ALA A 98 -17.90 1.80 -15.88
N HIS A 99 -17.41 0.72 -16.51
CA HIS A 99 -17.54 -0.64 -15.99
C HIS A 99 -16.16 -1.18 -15.62
N MET A 100 -15.97 -1.47 -14.33
CA MET A 100 -14.74 -2.08 -13.80
C MET A 100 -15.12 -3.23 -12.87
N THR A 101 -14.29 -4.28 -12.85
CA THR A 101 -14.42 -5.36 -11.86
C THR A 101 -14.05 -4.87 -10.47
N GLY A 102 -14.52 -5.56 -9.42
CA GLY A 102 -14.13 -5.23 -8.04
C GLY A 102 -12.62 -5.18 -7.82
N VAL A 103 -11.87 -6.09 -8.47
CA VAL A 103 -10.39 -6.11 -8.40
C VAL A 103 -9.78 -4.86 -9.06
N GLN A 104 -10.27 -4.46 -10.24
CA GLN A 104 -9.76 -3.27 -10.93
C GLN A 104 -10.02 -1.98 -10.15
N VAL A 105 -11.22 -1.84 -9.59
CA VAL A 105 -11.55 -0.69 -8.75
C VAL A 105 -10.70 -0.67 -7.49
N SER A 106 -10.46 -1.84 -6.89
CA SER A 106 -9.59 -1.95 -5.72
C SER A 106 -8.17 -1.49 -6.04
N MET A 107 -7.58 -1.92 -7.15
CA MET A 107 -6.27 -1.44 -7.59
C MET A 107 -6.22 0.08 -7.76
N LEU A 108 -7.26 0.66 -8.36
CA LEU A 108 -7.36 2.11 -8.57
C LEU A 108 -7.44 2.86 -7.24
N VAL A 109 -8.38 2.47 -6.37
CA VAL A 109 -8.63 3.17 -5.09
C VAL A 109 -7.44 2.99 -4.14
N PHE A 110 -6.86 1.80 -4.07
CA PHE A 110 -5.64 1.55 -3.29
C PHE A 110 -4.48 2.40 -3.79
N GLY A 111 -4.32 2.53 -5.11
CA GLY A 111 -3.31 3.39 -5.71
C GLY A 111 -3.51 4.87 -5.40
N LEU A 112 -4.74 5.37 -5.49
CA LEU A 112 -5.09 6.74 -5.12
C LEU A 112 -4.86 7.00 -3.63
N ASN A 113 -5.31 6.11 -2.76
CA ASN A 113 -5.12 6.24 -1.32
C ASN A 113 -3.63 6.20 -0.96
N SER A 114 -2.90 5.18 -1.41
CA SER A 114 -1.47 5.03 -1.16
C SER A 114 -0.66 6.22 -1.72
N GLY A 115 -1.08 6.79 -2.85
CA GLY A 115 -0.47 8.00 -3.41
C GLY A 115 -0.48 9.19 -2.45
N ALA A 116 -1.56 9.36 -1.68
CA ALA A 116 -1.65 10.39 -0.66
C ALA A 116 -0.69 10.12 0.51
N TYR A 117 -0.64 8.88 1.01
CA TYR A 117 0.29 8.49 2.08
C TYR A 117 1.75 8.58 1.65
N ILE A 118 2.09 8.04 0.48
CA ILE A 118 3.45 8.04 -0.06
C ILE A 118 3.94 9.46 -0.32
N SER A 119 3.07 10.38 -0.75
CA SER A 119 3.46 11.78 -0.93
C SER A 119 3.95 12.42 0.37
N GLU A 120 3.32 12.10 1.49
CA GLU A 120 3.75 12.56 2.83
C GLU A 120 5.03 11.84 3.30
N MET A 121 5.15 10.54 3.02
CA MET A 121 6.38 9.79 3.32
C MET A 121 7.57 10.36 2.56
N MET A 122 7.39 10.68 1.28
CA MET A 122 8.44 11.30 0.45
C MET A 122 8.80 12.70 0.96
N ARG A 123 7.79 13.53 1.30
CA ARG A 123 8.03 14.85 1.88
C ARG A 123 8.83 14.74 3.20
N ALA A 124 8.39 13.87 4.11
CA ALA A 124 9.08 13.65 5.37
C ALA A 124 10.50 13.09 5.18
N GLY A 125 10.69 12.20 4.22
CA GLY A 125 12.01 11.66 3.88
C GLY A 125 12.97 12.73 3.32
N ILE A 126 12.46 13.65 2.50
CA ILE A 126 13.26 14.79 2.01
C ILE A 126 13.59 15.74 3.16
N GLU A 127 12.64 16.06 4.02
CA GLU A 127 12.82 16.95 5.18
C GLU A 127 13.73 16.32 6.26
N SER A 128 13.92 15.02 6.29
CA SER A 128 14.83 14.32 7.21
C SER A 128 16.31 14.42 6.83
N VAL A 129 16.62 14.89 5.63
CA VAL A 129 18.00 15.15 5.20
C VAL A 129 18.47 16.45 5.87
N ASP A 130 19.72 16.44 6.38
CA ASP A 130 20.32 17.60 7.02
C ASP A 130 20.22 18.84 6.10
N PRO A 131 19.59 19.95 6.53
CA PRO A 131 19.49 21.19 5.76
C PRO A 131 20.85 21.73 5.29
N GLY A 132 21.91 21.47 6.05
CA GLY A 132 23.28 21.81 5.68
C GLY A 132 23.74 21.22 4.35
N GLN A 133 23.14 20.09 3.90
CA GLN A 133 23.41 19.52 2.57
C GLN A 133 22.91 20.45 1.45
N MET A 134 21.74 21.04 1.62
CA MET A 134 21.20 22.01 0.68
C MET A 134 22.01 23.32 0.72
N GLU A 135 22.33 23.80 1.93
CA GLU A 135 23.11 25.02 2.12
C GLU A 135 24.52 24.90 1.52
N ALA A 136 25.23 23.81 1.80
CA ALA A 136 26.55 23.54 1.24
C ALA A 136 26.54 23.47 -0.30
N GLY A 137 25.57 22.76 -0.88
CA GLY A 137 25.41 22.71 -2.34
C GLY A 137 25.18 24.08 -2.94
N ARG A 138 24.36 24.93 -2.30
CA ARG A 138 24.10 26.30 -2.72
C ARG A 138 25.33 27.21 -2.56
N ALA A 139 26.10 27.02 -1.49
CA ALA A 139 27.31 27.82 -1.22
C ALA A 139 28.41 27.60 -2.29
N VAL A 140 28.53 26.38 -2.84
CA VAL A 140 29.46 26.11 -3.96
C VAL A 140 28.89 26.45 -5.35
N GLY A 141 27.74 27.18 -5.40
CA GLY A 141 27.16 27.70 -6.62
C GLY A 141 26.23 26.75 -7.40
N LEU A 142 25.88 25.56 -6.84
CA LEU A 142 24.89 24.68 -7.49
C LEU A 142 23.49 25.32 -7.42
N SER A 143 22.69 25.11 -8.48
CA SER A 143 21.29 25.51 -8.47
C SER A 143 20.47 24.66 -7.48
N PHE A 144 19.32 25.17 -7.00
CA PHE A 144 18.41 24.44 -6.13
C PHE A 144 18.08 23.05 -6.70
N SER A 145 17.70 22.97 -7.97
CA SER A 145 17.33 21.71 -8.61
C SER A 145 18.49 20.71 -8.69
N VAL A 146 19.69 21.19 -8.99
CA VAL A 146 20.88 20.31 -9.04
C VAL A 146 21.21 19.77 -7.66
N THR A 147 21.22 20.64 -6.64
CA THR A 147 21.47 20.23 -5.25
C THR A 147 20.41 19.24 -4.77
N MET A 148 19.14 19.53 -5.07
CA MET A 148 18.01 18.64 -4.72
C MET A 148 18.19 17.24 -5.35
N ILE A 149 18.39 17.19 -6.66
CA ILE A 149 18.42 15.90 -7.40
C ILE A 149 19.70 15.11 -7.12
N LYS A 150 20.86 15.78 -7.02
CA LYS A 150 22.15 15.09 -6.91
C LYS A 150 22.63 14.84 -5.47
N ILE A 151 22.12 15.59 -4.50
CA ILE A 151 22.61 15.52 -3.10
C ILE A 151 21.47 15.11 -2.16
N VAL A 152 20.35 15.82 -2.17
CA VAL A 152 19.28 15.61 -1.17
C VAL A 152 18.45 14.36 -1.49
N ILE A 153 17.94 14.22 -2.73
CA ILE A 153 17.07 13.08 -3.11
C ILE A 153 17.76 11.72 -2.90
N PRO A 154 19.03 11.48 -3.30
CA PRO A 154 19.67 10.20 -3.06
C PRO A 154 19.76 9.82 -1.58
N GLN A 155 19.94 10.79 -0.69
CA GLN A 155 19.92 10.57 0.76
C GLN A 155 18.49 10.33 1.25
N ALA A 156 17.52 11.13 0.82
CA ALA A 156 16.10 10.96 1.16
C ALA A 156 15.55 9.58 0.78
N VAL A 157 15.91 9.06 -0.40
CA VAL A 157 15.46 7.74 -0.88
C VAL A 157 15.82 6.63 0.10
N LYS A 158 17.00 6.69 0.72
CA LYS A 158 17.41 5.69 1.72
C LYS A 158 16.49 5.68 2.94
N ASN A 159 15.98 6.85 3.34
CA ASN A 159 15.04 7.00 4.45
C ASN A 159 13.60 6.64 4.04
N ILE A 160 13.24 6.87 2.78
CA ILE A 160 11.89 6.61 2.23
C ILE A 160 11.67 5.10 1.99
N LEU A 161 12.66 4.38 1.47
CA LEU A 161 12.50 2.96 1.07
C LEU A 161 11.96 2.04 2.18
N PRO A 162 12.46 2.09 3.44
CA PRO A 162 11.89 1.28 4.52
C PRO A 162 10.43 1.63 4.81
N THR A 163 10.08 2.92 4.73
CA THR A 163 8.71 3.40 4.96
C THR A 163 7.75 2.91 3.87
N LEU A 164 8.19 2.87 2.60
CA LEU A 164 7.44 2.26 1.50
C LEU A 164 7.22 0.76 1.72
N GLY A 165 8.19 0.05 2.29
CA GLY A 165 8.02 -1.34 2.67
C GLY A 165 6.92 -1.53 3.72
N ASN A 166 6.85 -0.64 4.72
CA ASN A 166 5.77 -0.66 5.71
C ASN A 166 4.40 -0.31 5.10
N GLU A 167 4.35 0.60 4.13
CA GLU A 167 3.15 0.89 3.35
C GLU A 167 2.67 -0.35 2.60
N PHE A 168 3.58 -1.11 1.98
CA PHE A 168 3.22 -2.36 1.32
C PHE A 168 2.58 -3.37 2.28
N ILE A 169 3.13 -3.52 3.50
CA ILE A 169 2.52 -4.35 4.54
C ILE A 169 1.11 -3.86 4.90
N ALA A 170 0.93 -2.54 5.01
CA ALA A 170 -0.38 -1.95 5.29
C ALA A 170 -1.37 -2.29 4.18
N LEU A 171 -1.01 -2.07 2.92
CA LEU A 171 -1.84 -2.40 1.76
C LEU A 171 -2.26 -3.87 1.75
N VAL A 172 -1.32 -4.81 1.94
CA VAL A 172 -1.63 -6.25 2.01
C VAL A 172 -2.67 -6.57 3.08
N LYS A 173 -2.58 -5.95 4.26
CA LYS A 173 -3.55 -6.18 5.34
C LYS A 173 -4.90 -5.53 5.04
N GLU A 174 -4.91 -4.39 4.39
CA GLU A 174 -6.14 -3.64 4.06
C GLU A 174 -6.93 -4.27 2.90
N THR A 175 -6.36 -5.21 2.13
CA THR A 175 -7.11 -5.87 1.05
C THR A 175 -8.38 -6.57 1.53
N SER A 176 -8.50 -6.94 2.80
CA SER A 176 -9.72 -7.55 3.35
C SER A 176 -10.98 -6.73 3.14
N VAL A 177 -10.88 -5.40 2.90
CA VAL A 177 -12.03 -4.54 2.62
C VAL A 177 -12.53 -4.64 1.17
N VAL A 178 -11.79 -5.28 0.26
CA VAL A 178 -12.20 -5.37 -1.16
C VAL A 178 -13.38 -6.30 -1.37
N SER A 179 -13.69 -7.13 -0.38
CA SER A 179 -14.89 -7.95 -0.33
C SER A 179 -16.19 -7.14 -0.49
N PHE A 180 -16.22 -5.89 -0.02
CA PHE A 180 -17.36 -4.98 -0.12
C PHE A 180 -17.72 -4.58 -1.57
N VAL A 181 -16.80 -4.77 -2.50
CA VAL A 181 -17.02 -4.54 -3.95
C VAL A 181 -16.96 -5.83 -4.77
N GLY A 182 -17.13 -6.98 -4.12
CA GLY A 182 -17.19 -8.28 -4.77
C GLY A 182 -15.84 -8.80 -5.30
N ALA A 183 -14.72 -8.24 -4.87
CA ALA A 183 -13.42 -8.79 -5.18
C ALA A 183 -13.10 -9.97 -4.24
N ALA A 184 -12.64 -11.07 -4.82
CA ALA A 184 -12.22 -12.24 -4.06
C ALA A 184 -10.77 -12.05 -3.59
N ASP A 185 -10.59 -11.84 -2.29
CA ASP A 185 -9.31 -11.81 -1.61
C ASP A 185 -9.14 -13.02 -0.66
N LEU A 186 -8.08 -13.05 0.12
CA LEU A 186 -7.88 -14.10 1.13
C LEU A 186 -9.03 -14.19 2.14
N TYR A 187 -9.59 -13.04 2.57
CA TYR A 187 -10.71 -13.04 3.50
C TYR A 187 -11.95 -13.71 2.89
N VAL A 188 -12.31 -13.34 1.65
CA VAL A 188 -13.46 -13.94 0.94
C VAL A 188 -13.28 -15.45 0.76
N ALA A 189 -12.06 -15.89 0.44
CA ALA A 189 -11.76 -17.31 0.28
C ALA A 189 -11.97 -18.11 1.59
N PHE A 190 -11.47 -17.62 2.70
CA PHE A 190 -11.65 -18.27 4.00
C PHE A 190 -13.07 -18.14 4.54
N ASN A 191 -13.73 -17.02 4.28
CA ASN A 191 -15.15 -16.85 4.61
C ASN A 191 -16.03 -17.86 3.85
N TYR A 192 -15.71 -18.13 2.57
CA TYR A 192 -16.38 -19.18 1.80
C TYR A 192 -16.23 -20.55 2.47
N ILE A 193 -15.01 -20.91 2.91
CA ILE A 193 -14.78 -22.19 3.61
C ILE A 193 -15.59 -22.23 4.91
N GLY A 194 -15.56 -21.18 5.72
CA GLY A 194 -16.29 -21.07 6.98
C GLY A 194 -17.80 -21.20 6.78
N THR A 195 -18.34 -20.55 5.74
CA THR A 195 -19.77 -20.59 5.42
C THR A 195 -20.21 -22.00 5.00
N ASN A 196 -19.43 -22.68 4.16
CA ASN A 196 -19.78 -24.02 3.67
C ASN A 196 -19.56 -25.12 4.73
N SER A 197 -18.64 -24.90 5.70
CA SER A 197 -18.45 -25.81 6.83
C SER A 197 -19.38 -25.53 8.00
N TYR A 198 -20.08 -24.37 8.00
CA TYR A 198 -20.79 -23.82 9.18
C TYR A 198 -19.88 -23.71 10.40
N GLU A 199 -18.57 -23.51 10.16
CA GLU A 199 -17.53 -23.45 11.19
C GLU A 199 -16.46 -22.44 10.79
N PHE A 200 -16.32 -21.36 11.55
CA PHE A 200 -15.42 -20.23 11.23
C PHE A 200 -14.12 -20.23 12.01
N MET A 201 -14.03 -20.97 13.12
CA MET A 201 -12.88 -20.94 14.02
C MET A 201 -11.59 -21.39 13.30
N VAL A 202 -11.61 -22.57 12.68
CA VAL A 202 -10.44 -23.14 11.99
C VAL A 202 -10.06 -22.32 10.75
N PRO A 203 -10.99 -22.00 9.82
CA PRO A 203 -10.69 -21.14 8.67
C PRO A 203 -10.06 -19.81 9.04
N TYR A 204 -10.60 -19.10 10.04
CA TYR A 204 -10.06 -17.80 10.43
C TYR A 204 -8.72 -17.88 11.17
N LEU A 205 -8.47 -18.94 11.97
CA LEU A 205 -7.16 -19.19 12.55
C LEU A 205 -6.10 -19.46 11.46
N VAL A 206 -6.44 -20.28 10.45
CA VAL A 206 -5.53 -20.56 9.33
C VAL A 206 -5.28 -19.27 8.51
N MET A 207 -6.32 -18.50 8.23
CA MET A 207 -6.19 -17.20 7.55
C MET A 207 -5.26 -16.26 8.34
N ALA A 208 -5.44 -16.13 9.65
CA ALA A 208 -4.59 -15.30 10.49
C ALA A 208 -3.12 -15.74 10.45
N LEU A 209 -2.87 -17.07 10.49
CA LEU A 209 -1.51 -17.60 10.34
C LEU A 209 -0.90 -17.26 8.97
N ILE A 210 -1.67 -17.36 7.89
CA ILE A 210 -1.21 -16.99 6.55
C ILE A 210 -0.84 -15.50 6.49
N TYR A 211 -1.68 -14.59 7.02
CA TYR A 211 -1.35 -13.16 7.08
C TYR A 211 -0.09 -12.90 7.91
N ILE A 212 0.07 -13.57 9.05
CA ILE A 212 1.29 -13.46 9.86
C ILE A 212 2.52 -13.87 9.05
N VAL A 213 2.46 -15.00 8.36
CA VAL A 213 3.58 -15.50 7.53
C VAL A 213 3.91 -14.49 6.41
N ILE A 214 2.90 -14.00 5.69
CA ILE A 214 3.09 -13.00 4.62
C ILE A 214 3.79 -11.75 5.18
N VAL A 215 3.29 -11.20 6.29
CA VAL A 215 3.84 -9.99 6.92
C VAL A 215 5.27 -10.23 7.41
N LEU A 216 5.56 -11.41 8.00
CA LEU A 216 6.90 -11.76 8.43
C LEU A 216 7.88 -11.85 7.26
N LEU A 217 7.49 -12.46 6.14
CA LEU A 217 8.32 -12.56 4.93
C LEU A 217 8.62 -11.18 4.34
N ILE A 218 7.61 -10.31 4.22
CA ILE A 218 7.80 -8.93 3.75
C ILE A 218 8.72 -8.16 4.71
N SER A 219 8.47 -8.25 6.02
CA SER A 219 9.27 -7.58 7.06
C SER A 219 10.73 -8.03 7.04
N LEU A 220 10.98 -9.31 6.78
CA LEU A 220 12.35 -9.82 6.61
C LEU A 220 13.02 -9.20 5.38
N GLY A 221 12.31 -9.12 4.27
CA GLY A 221 12.79 -8.44 3.05
C GLY A 221 13.16 -6.98 3.31
N ILE A 222 12.29 -6.23 4.02
CA ILE A 222 12.56 -4.83 4.41
C ILE A 222 13.82 -4.73 5.28
N LYS A 223 13.96 -5.58 6.30
CA LYS A 223 15.15 -5.58 7.18
C LYS A 223 16.44 -5.87 6.42
N LEU A 224 16.40 -6.78 5.43
CA LEU A 224 17.57 -7.07 4.60
C LEU A 224 17.94 -5.87 3.71
N MET A 225 16.93 -5.20 3.15
CA MET A 225 17.12 -3.96 2.39
C MET A 225 17.72 -2.85 3.26
N GLU A 226 17.19 -2.59 4.45
CA GLU A 226 17.73 -1.60 5.39
C GLU A 226 19.19 -1.87 5.76
N ARG A 227 19.55 -3.13 6.01
CA ARG A 227 20.93 -3.51 6.30
C ARG A 227 21.87 -3.22 5.13
N SER A 228 21.40 -3.44 3.91
CA SER A 228 22.18 -3.14 2.69
C SER A 228 22.39 -1.62 2.53
N LEU A 229 21.37 -0.81 2.75
CA LEU A 229 21.43 0.65 2.68
C LEU A 229 22.43 1.22 3.71
N LYS A 230 22.36 0.77 4.96
CA LYS A 230 23.27 1.19 6.03
C LYS A 230 24.74 0.80 5.79
N LYS A 231 24.99 -0.32 5.10
CA LYS A 231 26.38 -0.69 4.73
C LYS A 231 26.95 0.25 3.67
N SER A 232 26.13 0.76 2.76
CA SER A 232 26.55 1.75 1.75
C SER A 232 26.99 3.08 2.40
N ASP A 233 26.33 3.52 3.48
CA ASP A 233 26.67 4.78 4.17
C ASP A 233 28.00 4.70 4.95
N ARG A 234 28.41 3.51 5.40
CA ARG A 234 29.69 3.31 6.10
C ARG A 234 30.90 3.21 5.19
N ARG A 235 30.69 3.10 3.88
CA ARG A 235 31.77 2.97 2.87
C ARG A 235 32.10 4.28 2.17
N ASN A 236 31.28 5.30 2.36
CA ASN A 236 31.50 6.68 1.90
C ASN A 236 31.84 7.59 3.08
#